data_b3e2ef14461f9be65ff964cfb31f1a99
#
_entry.id   b3e2ef14461f9be65ff964cfb31f1a99
#
_cell.length_a   1.000
_cell.length_b   1.000
_cell.length_c   1.000
_cell.angle_alpha   90.00
_cell.angle_beta   90.00
_cell.angle_gamma   90.00
#
_symmetry.space_group_name_H-M   'P 1'
#
loop_
_entity.id
_entity.type
_entity.pdbx_description
1 polymer ?
#
loop_
_entity_poly.entity_id
_entity_poly.type
_entity_poly.pdbx_seq_one_letter_code
_entity_poly.pdbx_strand_id
1 'polypeptide(L)'
;MTLALLFPGQGSQAVGMGAVLAETFASAREVFAEIDQALGQDLSGLMRDGPEDRLTLTENAQPALMAVSLAVMRVLDKEFGVSVDRAAFVAGHSLGEYSALAAAGALSIADTARLLKLRGQAMQRAVPVGQGAMASLIGPRTDLALAEAAAAAGSEVGTCVVANDNNNGNVVISGDKAAVDRAIETAKALGARAIPLNVSAPFHCPLMQPAADEMAAALASANLIAPSVPVVANVTARPETDADTIRRLLVEQVTGRVRWRESMMWMAGEGGVTRFVEIGSGKVLTGMAKRIAPDAESLALNTPEDIEAFAKSLAE
;
A
#
# COMPACT_ATOMS: atom_id res chain seq x y z
N MET A 1 -7.88 -6.89 23.63
CA MET A 1 -7.35 -5.90 22.69
C MET A 1 -7.37 -6.52 21.28
N THR A 2 -8.04 -5.89 20.32
CA THR A 2 -8.17 -6.38 18.94
C THR A 2 -7.17 -5.64 18.06
N LEU A 3 -6.26 -6.38 17.41
CA LEU A 3 -5.12 -5.87 16.64
C LEU A 3 -5.39 -5.96 15.14
N ALA A 4 -5.02 -4.94 14.38
CA ALA A 4 -4.87 -5.01 12.93
C ALA A 4 -3.46 -4.58 12.51
N LEU A 5 -2.85 -5.33 11.57
CA LEU A 5 -1.56 -4.99 10.98
C LEU A 5 -1.79 -4.28 9.64
N LEU A 6 -1.10 -3.15 9.47
CA LEU A 6 -1.20 -2.30 8.30
C LEU A 6 0.11 -2.31 7.50
N PHE A 7 0.02 -2.43 6.18
CA PHE A 7 1.18 -2.52 5.31
C PHE A 7 1.24 -1.30 4.38
N PRO A 8 2.34 -0.52 4.43
CA PRO A 8 2.44 0.75 3.71
C PRO A 8 2.43 0.59 2.19
N GLY A 9 1.97 1.63 1.52
CA GLY A 9 2.01 1.81 0.08
C GLY A 9 3.16 2.70 -0.37
N GLN A 10 3.19 3.00 -1.67
CA GLN A 10 4.18 3.88 -2.30
C GLN A 10 4.16 5.29 -1.68
N GLY A 11 5.36 5.88 -1.54
CA GLY A 11 5.58 7.16 -0.86
C GLY A 11 6.27 7.03 0.50
N SER A 12 6.43 5.78 1.00
CA SER A 12 7.16 5.49 2.24
C SER A 12 8.59 4.96 1.99
N GLN A 13 9.00 4.80 0.71
CA GLN A 13 10.36 4.38 0.37
C GLN A 13 11.38 5.49 0.63
N ALA A 14 12.54 5.11 1.09
CA ALA A 14 13.68 6.00 1.29
C ALA A 14 14.99 5.22 1.19
N VAL A 15 16.05 5.84 0.68
CA VAL A 15 17.40 5.23 0.71
C VAL A 15 17.79 5.00 2.17
N GLY A 16 18.36 3.83 2.45
CA GLY A 16 18.66 3.36 3.81
C GLY A 16 17.54 2.52 4.45
N MET A 17 16.36 2.40 3.80
CA MET A 17 15.25 1.59 4.32
C MET A 17 15.67 0.13 4.51
N GLY A 18 15.37 -0.44 5.69
CA GLY A 18 15.69 -1.82 6.04
C GLY A 18 17.16 -2.07 6.43
N ALA A 19 18.07 -1.10 6.27
CA ALA A 19 19.50 -1.31 6.56
C ALA A 19 19.76 -1.71 8.02
N VAL A 20 19.21 -0.95 8.97
CA VAL A 20 19.36 -1.23 10.41
C VAL A 20 18.73 -2.59 10.79
N LEU A 21 17.61 -2.97 10.17
CA LEU A 21 17.02 -4.30 10.38
C LEU A 21 17.95 -5.41 9.90
N ALA A 22 18.57 -5.23 8.73
CA ALA A 22 19.54 -6.19 8.18
C ALA A 22 20.82 -6.29 9.02
N GLU A 23 21.30 -5.19 9.57
CA GLU A 23 22.46 -5.16 10.46
C GLU A 23 22.17 -5.90 11.78
N THR A 24 20.98 -5.70 12.34
CA THR A 24 20.60 -6.23 13.65
C THR A 24 20.15 -7.69 13.60
N PHE A 25 19.32 -8.08 12.63
CA PHE A 25 18.66 -9.38 12.62
C PHE A 25 19.05 -10.24 11.41
N ALA A 26 19.50 -11.48 11.67
CA ALA A 26 19.78 -12.46 10.62
C ALA A 26 18.50 -12.81 9.84
N SER A 27 17.37 -12.94 10.54
CA SER A 27 16.06 -13.24 9.94
C SER A 27 15.57 -12.15 8.97
N ALA A 28 15.92 -10.88 9.17
CA ALA A 28 15.66 -9.81 8.21
C ALA A 28 16.53 -9.93 6.95
N ARG A 29 17.85 -10.24 7.12
CA ARG A 29 18.77 -10.46 5.99
C ARG A 29 18.31 -11.61 5.07
N GLU A 30 17.78 -12.67 5.66
CA GLU A 30 17.25 -13.81 4.91
C GLU A 30 16.09 -13.41 3.99
N VAL A 31 15.18 -12.55 4.47
CA VAL A 31 14.07 -12.02 3.66
C VAL A 31 14.60 -11.19 2.49
N PHE A 32 15.55 -10.29 2.73
CA PHE A 32 16.13 -9.48 1.67
C PHE A 32 16.86 -10.33 0.63
N ALA A 33 17.63 -11.33 1.06
CA ALA A 33 18.32 -12.25 0.17
C ALA A 33 17.35 -13.12 -0.66
N GLU A 34 16.25 -13.60 -0.07
CA GLU A 34 15.20 -14.33 -0.77
C GLU A 34 14.57 -13.49 -1.89
N ILE A 35 14.31 -12.20 -1.61
CA ILE A 35 13.72 -11.27 -2.58
C ILE A 35 14.71 -10.95 -3.71
N ASP A 36 15.97 -10.67 -3.39
CA ASP A 36 17.03 -10.43 -4.37
C ASP A 36 17.19 -11.64 -5.31
N GLN A 37 17.20 -12.85 -4.75
CA GLN A 37 17.24 -14.08 -5.52
C GLN A 37 15.99 -14.26 -6.40
N ALA A 38 14.79 -14.01 -5.85
CA ALA A 38 13.54 -14.15 -6.58
C ALA A 38 13.43 -13.21 -7.78
N LEU A 39 13.99 -12.00 -7.65
CA LEU A 39 13.99 -10.97 -8.69
C LEU A 39 15.19 -11.06 -9.64
N GLY A 40 16.25 -11.79 -9.29
CA GLY A 40 17.53 -11.74 -9.99
C GLY A 40 18.14 -10.33 -10.01
N GLN A 41 17.91 -9.55 -8.95
CA GLN A 41 18.26 -8.14 -8.83
C GLN A 41 18.80 -7.87 -7.42
N ASP A 42 19.86 -7.08 -7.29
CA ASP A 42 20.32 -6.54 -6.00
C ASP A 42 19.40 -5.40 -5.55
N LEU A 43 18.17 -5.76 -5.16
CA LEU A 43 17.19 -4.80 -4.66
C LEU A 43 17.58 -4.30 -3.27
N SER A 44 18.10 -5.17 -2.42
CA SER A 44 18.55 -4.80 -1.08
C SER A 44 19.73 -3.81 -1.10
N GLY A 45 20.66 -3.94 -2.05
CA GLY A 45 21.69 -2.95 -2.30
C GLY A 45 21.11 -1.61 -2.77
N LEU A 46 20.13 -1.63 -3.67
CA LEU A 46 19.42 -0.43 -4.11
C LEU A 46 18.67 0.25 -2.95
N MET A 47 18.05 -0.52 -2.06
CA MET A 47 17.36 0.02 -0.87
C MET A 47 18.34 0.68 0.09
N ARG A 48 19.50 0.07 0.32
CA ARG A 48 20.53 0.56 1.25
C ARG A 48 21.27 1.79 0.72
N ASP A 49 21.74 1.72 -0.53
CA ASP A 49 22.72 2.66 -1.09
C ASP A 49 22.13 3.61 -2.14
N GLY A 50 20.92 3.33 -2.63
CA GLY A 50 20.29 4.10 -3.72
C GLY A 50 20.88 3.78 -5.11
N PRO A 51 20.76 4.69 -6.08
CA PRO A 51 20.29 6.07 -5.93
C PRO A 51 18.76 6.18 -5.78
N GLU A 52 18.30 7.28 -5.19
CA GLU A 52 16.89 7.50 -4.84
C GLU A 52 15.96 7.50 -6.06
N ASP A 53 16.38 8.07 -7.18
CA ASP A 53 15.61 8.12 -8.43
C ASP A 53 15.30 6.71 -8.97
N ARG A 54 16.25 5.76 -8.84
CA ARG A 54 16.03 4.36 -9.19
C ARG A 54 15.13 3.65 -8.19
N LEU A 55 15.30 3.89 -6.89
CA LEU A 55 14.48 3.28 -5.85
C LEU A 55 13.01 3.74 -5.98
N THR A 56 12.77 4.99 -6.35
CA THR A 56 11.45 5.58 -6.49
C THR A 56 10.67 5.09 -7.71
N LEU A 57 11.35 4.50 -8.72
CA LEU A 57 10.64 3.85 -9.83
C LEU A 57 9.69 2.79 -9.27
N THR A 58 8.43 2.82 -9.71
CA THR A 58 7.37 1.98 -9.11
C THR A 58 7.69 0.50 -9.17
N GLU A 59 8.42 0.04 -10.21
CA GLU A 59 8.88 -1.35 -10.33
C GLU A 59 9.90 -1.77 -9.24
N ASN A 60 10.59 -0.83 -8.62
CA ASN A 60 11.52 -1.07 -7.52
C ASN A 60 10.89 -0.73 -6.16
N ALA A 61 10.16 0.38 -6.07
CA ALA A 61 9.52 0.84 -4.84
C ALA A 61 8.53 -0.19 -4.29
N GLN A 62 7.74 -0.83 -5.15
CA GLN A 62 6.74 -1.80 -4.71
C GLN A 62 7.38 -3.01 -4.02
N PRO A 63 8.29 -3.78 -4.63
CA PRO A 63 8.93 -4.89 -3.94
C PRO A 63 9.85 -4.44 -2.78
N ALA A 64 10.43 -3.24 -2.81
CA ALA A 64 11.26 -2.73 -1.71
C ALA A 64 10.43 -2.46 -0.44
N LEU A 65 9.27 -1.84 -0.56
CA LEU A 65 8.35 -1.62 0.57
C LEU A 65 7.84 -2.94 1.15
N MET A 66 7.46 -3.89 0.29
CA MET A 66 7.11 -5.24 0.72
C MET A 66 8.28 -5.91 1.47
N ALA A 67 9.50 -5.77 0.97
CA ALA A 67 10.68 -6.39 1.58
C ALA A 67 10.89 -5.96 3.02
N VAL A 68 10.79 -4.65 3.32
CA VAL A 68 10.91 -4.16 4.70
C VAL A 68 9.75 -4.65 5.56
N SER A 69 8.52 -4.61 5.04
CA SER A 69 7.35 -5.09 5.78
C SER A 69 7.46 -6.56 6.16
N LEU A 70 7.88 -7.42 5.23
CA LEU A 70 8.02 -8.85 5.49
C LEU A 70 9.27 -9.17 6.34
N ALA A 71 10.33 -8.34 6.26
CA ALA A 71 11.46 -8.45 7.18
C ALA A 71 11.03 -8.16 8.63
N VAL A 72 10.22 -7.11 8.87
CA VAL A 72 9.67 -6.82 10.20
C VAL A 72 8.80 -7.98 10.69
N MET A 73 7.91 -8.53 9.84
CA MET A 73 7.08 -9.69 10.21
C MET A 73 7.92 -10.93 10.52
N ARG A 74 8.99 -11.19 9.75
CA ARG A 74 9.90 -12.31 9.98
C ARG A 74 10.66 -12.15 11.30
N VAL A 75 11.10 -10.93 11.64
CA VAL A 75 11.75 -10.63 12.92
C VAL A 75 10.78 -10.83 14.09
N LEU A 76 9.55 -10.32 14.00
CA LEU A 76 8.52 -10.53 15.01
C LEU A 76 8.28 -12.02 15.28
N ASP A 77 8.16 -12.83 14.23
CA ASP A 77 7.93 -14.28 14.35
C ASP A 77 9.15 -15.00 14.94
N LYS A 78 10.36 -14.79 14.35
CA LYS A 78 11.55 -15.60 14.66
C LYS A 78 12.24 -15.20 15.95
N GLU A 79 12.33 -13.90 16.22
CA GLU A 79 13.10 -13.38 17.37
C GLU A 79 12.19 -13.21 18.61
N PHE A 80 10.89 -12.93 18.40
CA PHE A 80 9.98 -12.60 19.49
C PHE A 80 8.77 -13.52 19.64
N GLY A 81 8.57 -14.49 18.73
CA GLY A 81 7.44 -15.43 18.76
C GLY A 81 6.07 -14.78 18.52
N VAL A 82 6.06 -13.61 17.86
CA VAL A 82 4.83 -12.88 17.54
C VAL A 82 4.45 -13.16 16.09
N SER A 83 3.52 -14.09 15.88
CA SER A 83 3.00 -14.43 14.54
C SER A 83 1.89 -13.50 14.08
N VAL A 84 1.60 -13.52 12.77
CA VAL A 84 0.49 -12.75 12.16
C VAL A 84 -0.87 -13.11 12.77
N ASP A 85 -1.05 -14.32 13.28
CA ASP A 85 -2.30 -14.82 13.87
C ASP A 85 -2.71 -14.08 15.15
N ARG A 86 -1.83 -13.24 15.69
CA ARG A 86 -2.18 -12.33 16.79
C ARG A 86 -3.09 -11.19 16.32
N ALA A 87 -3.16 -10.92 15.03
CA ALA A 87 -4.03 -9.91 14.45
C ALA A 87 -5.40 -10.49 14.09
N ALA A 88 -6.45 -9.70 14.28
CA ALA A 88 -7.79 -10.04 13.77
C ALA A 88 -7.92 -9.77 12.26
N PHE A 89 -7.18 -8.78 11.76
CA PHE A 89 -7.17 -8.38 10.35
C PHE A 89 -5.78 -7.93 9.92
N VAL A 90 -5.52 -8.11 8.63
CA VAL A 90 -4.41 -7.47 7.93
C VAL A 90 -4.97 -6.59 6.81
N ALA A 91 -4.35 -5.45 6.56
CA ALA A 91 -4.73 -4.54 5.49
C ALA A 91 -3.48 -3.86 4.93
N GLY A 92 -3.48 -3.58 3.63
CA GLY A 92 -2.37 -2.87 3.01
C GLY A 92 -2.85 -1.84 2.01
N HIS A 93 -2.16 -0.70 1.93
CA HIS A 93 -2.50 0.36 1.01
C HIS A 93 -1.92 0.06 -0.37
N SER A 94 -2.76 -0.14 -1.39
CA SER A 94 -2.35 -0.43 -2.77
C SER A 94 -1.40 -1.66 -2.84
N LEU A 95 -0.12 -1.48 -3.16
CA LEU A 95 0.88 -2.57 -3.14
C LEU A 95 0.96 -3.27 -1.77
N GLY A 96 0.67 -2.54 -0.69
CA GLY A 96 0.67 -3.09 0.67
C GLY A 96 -0.34 -4.22 0.86
N GLU A 97 -1.41 -4.31 0.04
CA GLU A 97 -2.34 -5.44 0.09
C GLU A 97 -1.66 -6.76 -0.28
N TYR A 98 -0.68 -6.74 -1.21
CA TYR A 98 0.17 -7.89 -1.50
C TYR A 98 1.09 -8.24 -0.32
N SER A 99 1.64 -7.23 0.36
CA SER A 99 2.44 -7.44 1.58
C SER A 99 1.60 -8.06 2.70
N ALA A 100 0.35 -7.60 2.87
CA ALA A 100 -0.60 -8.15 3.83
C ALA A 100 -0.92 -9.63 3.53
N LEU A 101 -1.16 -9.95 2.26
CA LEU A 101 -1.41 -11.34 1.80
C LEU A 101 -0.19 -12.24 2.03
N ALA A 102 1.02 -11.76 1.75
CA ALA A 102 2.23 -12.52 2.01
C ALA A 102 2.46 -12.73 3.53
N ALA A 103 2.22 -11.71 4.35
CA ALA A 103 2.29 -11.82 5.81
C ALA A 103 1.28 -12.83 6.37
N ALA A 104 0.07 -12.88 5.78
CA ALA A 104 -0.99 -13.85 6.13
C ALA A 104 -0.81 -15.23 5.47
N GLY A 105 0.33 -15.49 4.81
CA GLY A 105 0.66 -16.78 4.20
C GLY A 105 -0.11 -17.13 2.93
N ALA A 106 -0.86 -16.19 2.35
CA ALA A 106 -1.62 -16.41 1.12
C ALA A 106 -0.73 -16.47 -0.14
N LEU A 107 0.42 -15.83 -0.12
CA LEU A 107 1.45 -15.83 -1.15
C LEU A 107 2.83 -16.06 -0.55
N SER A 108 3.73 -16.71 -1.27
CA SER A 108 5.13 -16.78 -0.88
C SER A 108 5.80 -15.41 -1.02
N ILE A 109 6.88 -15.16 -0.26
CA ILE A 109 7.69 -13.93 -0.39
C ILE A 109 8.20 -13.78 -1.83
N ALA A 110 8.73 -14.85 -2.38
CA ALA A 110 9.29 -14.88 -3.73
C ALA A 110 8.25 -14.56 -4.81
N ASP A 111 7.04 -15.15 -4.73
CA ASP A 111 5.98 -14.88 -5.70
C ASP A 111 5.43 -13.47 -5.54
N THR A 112 5.30 -12.99 -4.31
CA THR A 112 4.87 -11.61 -4.02
C THR A 112 5.86 -10.59 -4.60
N ALA A 113 7.17 -10.84 -4.47
CA ALA A 113 8.21 -10.00 -5.04
C ALA A 113 8.10 -9.92 -6.57
N ARG A 114 7.93 -11.08 -7.24
CA ARG A 114 7.76 -11.14 -8.70
C ARG A 114 6.47 -10.45 -9.16
N LEU A 115 5.36 -10.67 -8.47
CA LEU A 115 4.07 -10.02 -8.76
C LEU A 115 4.16 -8.51 -8.62
N LEU A 116 4.79 -8.00 -7.56
CA LEU A 116 4.95 -6.56 -7.36
C LEU A 116 5.93 -5.92 -8.34
N LYS A 117 7.00 -6.62 -8.72
CA LYS A 117 7.89 -6.18 -9.80
C LYS A 117 7.14 -6.06 -11.13
N LEU A 118 6.39 -7.10 -11.50
CA LEU A 118 5.56 -7.10 -12.71
C LEU A 118 4.49 -6.00 -12.65
N ARG A 119 3.80 -5.87 -11.51
CA ARG A 119 2.78 -4.84 -11.32
C ARG A 119 3.36 -3.43 -11.54
N GLY A 120 4.51 -3.13 -10.95
CA GLY A 120 5.18 -1.85 -11.15
C GLY A 120 5.56 -1.61 -12.61
N GLN A 121 6.12 -2.61 -13.29
CA GLN A 121 6.46 -2.54 -14.70
C GLN A 121 5.25 -2.37 -15.61
N ALA A 122 4.18 -3.14 -15.39
CA ALA A 122 2.94 -3.07 -16.16
C ALA A 122 2.27 -1.69 -16.00
N MET A 123 2.18 -1.19 -14.77
CA MET A 123 1.62 0.14 -14.49
C MET A 123 2.44 1.26 -15.16
N GLN A 124 3.77 1.14 -15.18
CA GLN A 124 4.64 2.11 -15.84
C GLN A 124 4.47 2.10 -17.36
N ARG A 125 4.21 0.94 -17.97
CA ARG A 125 4.00 0.81 -19.43
C ARG A 125 2.59 1.20 -19.87
N ALA A 126 1.60 1.13 -18.97
CA ALA A 126 0.19 1.33 -19.32
C ALA A 126 -0.10 2.73 -19.88
N VAL A 127 0.63 3.75 -19.41
CA VAL A 127 0.46 5.13 -19.90
C VAL A 127 1.83 5.75 -20.15
N PRO A 128 2.08 6.36 -21.33
CA PRO A 128 3.31 7.06 -21.61
C PRO A 128 3.57 8.19 -20.60
N VAL A 129 4.85 8.37 -20.23
CA VAL A 129 5.25 9.41 -19.28
C VAL A 129 4.77 10.78 -19.73
N GLY A 130 4.15 11.54 -18.83
CA GLY A 130 3.63 12.89 -19.08
C GLY A 130 2.21 12.94 -19.65
N GLN A 131 1.60 11.80 -20.02
CA GLN A 131 0.21 11.76 -20.49
C GLN A 131 -0.79 11.60 -19.33
N GLY A 132 -0.38 10.94 -18.26
CA GLY A 132 -1.18 10.79 -17.04
C GLY A 132 -0.65 11.68 -15.90
N ALA A 133 -1.50 11.90 -14.89
CA ALA A 133 -1.16 12.63 -13.67
C ALA A 133 -1.96 12.14 -12.47
N MET A 134 -1.45 12.47 -11.28
CA MET A 134 -2.16 12.31 -10.02
C MET A 134 -1.98 13.59 -9.18
N ALA A 135 -2.97 13.90 -8.36
CA ALA A 135 -2.89 15.00 -7.40
C ALA A 135 -3.55 14.64 -6.07
N SER A 136 -2.92 15.01 -4.97
CA SER A 136 -3.51 14.94 -3.65
C SER A 136 -4.29 16.22 -3.37
N LEU A 137 -5.58 16.08 -3.14
CA LEU A 137 -6.45 17.15 -2.66
C LEU A 137 -6.43 17.12 -1.14
N ILE A 138 -6.00 18.23 -0.53
CA ILE A 138 -5.82 18.33 0.91
C ILE A 138 -6.50 19.55 1.50
N GLY A 139 -6.92 19.42 2.76
CA GLY A 139 -7.51 20.53 3.51
C GLY A 139 -8.64 20.08 4.44
N PRO A 140 -9.02 20.90 5.42
CA PRO A 140 -9.99 20.53 6.44
C PRO A 140 -11.41 20.29 5.91
N ARG A 141 -11.71 20.81 4.71
CA ARG A 141 -13.00 20.61 4.03
C ARG A 141 -12.92 19.61 2.88
N THR A 142 -11.75 18.99 2.67
CA THR A 142 -11.56 18.00 1.59
C THR A 142 -12.08 16.66 2.05
N ASP A 143 -13.18 16.26 1.46
CA ASP A 143 -13.79 14.94 1.63
C ASP A 143 -13.95 14.24 0.27
N LEU A 144 -14.53 13.05 0.30
CA LEU A 144 -14.79 12.28 -0.92
C LEU A 144 -15.72 13.02 -1.88
N ALA A 145 -16.76 13.68 -1.38
CA ALA A 145 -17.75 14.37 -2.23
C ALA A 145 -17.13 15.54 -2.99
N LEU A 146 -16.27 16.34 -2.33
CA LEU A 146 -15.51 17.42 -2.99
C LEU A 146 -14.59 16.85 -4.07
N ALA A 147 -13.88 15.76 -3.78
CA ALA A 147 -12.95 15.12 -4.72
C ALA A 147 -13.70 14.52 -5.92
N GLU A 148 -14.86 13.91 -5.72
CA GLU A 148 -15.72 13.39 -6.78
C GLU A 148 -16.28 14.52 -7.67
N ALA A 149 -16.68 15.64 -7.09
CA ALA A 149 -17.10 16.82 -7.86
C ALA A 149 -15.96 17.39 -8.70
N ALA A 150 -14.75 17.47 -8.15
CA ALA A 150 -13.56 17.90 -8.89
C ALA A 150 -13.21 16.92 -10.02
N ALA A 151 -13.22 15.62 -9.75
CA ALA A 151 -12.96 14.59 -10.75
C ALA A 151 -14.02 14.59 -11.87
N ALA A 152 -15.30 14.80 -11.56
CA ALA A 152 -16.36 14.92 -12.54
C ALA A 152 -16.14 16.10 -13.51
N ALA A 153 -15.72 17.27 -12.98
CA ALA A 153 -15.35 18.39 -13.83
C ALA A 153 -14.12 18.11 -14.71
N GLY A 154 -13.15 17.35 -14.20
CA GLY A 154 -12.01 16.87 -14.99
C GLY A 154 -12.44 15.91 -16.09
N SER A 155 -13.44 15.07 -15.83
CA SER A 155 -13.94 14.06 -16.76
C SER A 155 -14.64 14.64 -17.98
N GLU A 156 -14.91 15.95 -18.02
CA GLU A 156 -15.41 16.66 -19.21
C GLU A 156 -14.35 16.72 -20.34
N VAL A 157 -13.06 16.60 -20.01
CA VAL A 157 -11.94 16.74 -20.98
C VAL A 157 -11.06 15.50 -21.10
N GLY A 158 -11.31 14.45 -20.34
CA GLY A 158 -10.56 13.19 -20.36
C GLY A 158 -10.87 12.34 -19.15
N THR A 159 -10.14 11.25 -18.94
CA THR A 159 -10.31 10.40 -17.76
C THR A 159 -9.84 11.12 -16.49
N CYS A 160 -10.70 11.27 -15.49
CA CYS A 160 -10.31 11.68 -14.13
C CYS A 160 -11.23 11.01 -13.10
N VAL A 161 -10.63 10.35 -12.13
CA VAL A 161 -11.37 9.65 -11.06
C VAL A 161 -10.72 9.88 -9.70
N VAL A 162 -11.46 9.59 -8.63
CA VAL A 162 -10.87 9.46 -7.30
C VAL A 162 -10.14 8.13 -7.21
N ALA A 163 -8.82 8.19 -7.07
CA ALA A 163 -7.92 7.05 -6.98
C ALA A 163 -7.78 6.50 -5.56
N ASN A 164 -7.61 7.39 -4.57
CA ASN A 164 -7.46 6.99 -3.16
C ASN A 164 -8.33 7.89 -2.26
N ASP A 165 -9.21 7.27 -1.49
CA ASP A 165 -9.91 7.90 -0.37
C ASP A 165 -9.12 7.59 0.91
N ASN A 166 -8.11 8.42 1.20
CA ASN A 166 -7.14 8.16 2.27
C ASN A 166 -7.71 8.50 3.67
N ASN A 167 -8.27 9.68 3.81
CA ASN A 167 -8.95 10.17 5.02
C ASN A 167 -9.68 11.49 4.71
N ASN A 168 -10.52 11.93 5.61
CA ASN A 168 -11.05 13.30 5.55
C ASN A 168 -9.87 14.28 5.67
N GLY A 169 -9.72 15.11 4.65
CA GLY A 169 -8.58 16.02 4.50
C GLY A 169 -7.50 15.55 3.55
N ASN A 170 -7.59 14.33 2.97
CA ASN A 170 -6.65 13.83 1.97
C ASN A 170 -7.30 12.81 1.04
N VAL A 171 -7.62 13.24 -0.18
CA VAL A 171 -8.16 12.38 -1.25
C VAL A 171 -7.32 12.58 -2.50
N VAL A 172 -7.00 11.52 -3.22
CA VAL A 172 -6.15 11.56 -4.43
C VAL A 172 -7.00 11.34 -5.67
N ILE A 173 -6.79 12.18 -6.68
CA ILE A 173 -7.37 12.06 -8.03
C ILE A 173 -6.31 11.59 -9.02
N SER A 174 -6.74 10.87 -10.07
CA SER A 174 -5.86 10.26 -11.07
C SER A 174 -6.54 10.20 -12.42
N GLY A 175 -5.78 10.34 -13.50
CA GLY A 175 -6.29 10.27 -14.85
C GLY A 175 -5.36 10.89 -15.90
N ASP A 176 -5.97 11.30 -17.04
CA ASP A 176 -5.27 12.07 -18.07
C ASP A 176 -4.78 13.39 -17.50
N LYS A 177 -3.59 13.83 -17.90
CA LYS A 177 -2.98 15.04 -17.35
C LYS A 177 -3.90 16.26 -17.48
N ALA A 178 -4.49 16.51 -18.65
CA ALA A 178 -5.40 17.64 -18.87
C ALA A 178 -6.66 17.56 -17.98
N ALA A 179 -7.18 16.36 -17.77
CA ALA A 179 -8.35 16.13 -16.93
C ALA A 179 -8.02 16.36 -15.43
N VAL A 180 -6.87 15.89 -14.98
CA VAL A 180 -6.39 16.14 -13.60
C VAL A 180 -6.09 17.62 -13.40
N ASP A 181 -5.48 18.32 -14.34
CA ASP A 181 -5.24 19.77 -14.27
C ASP A 181 -6.57 20.54 -14.12
N ARG A 182 -7.61 20.18 -14.90
CA ARG A 182 -8.97 20.75 -14.78
C ARG A 182 -9.58 20.44 -13.43
N ALA A 183 -9.45 19.22 -12.93
CA ALA A 183 -9.96 18.82 -11.61
C ALA A 183 -9.26 19.59 -10.48
N ILE A 184 -7.96 19.87 -10.59
CA ILE A 184 -7.20 20.69 -9.64
C ILE A 184 -7.78 22.11 -9.55
N GLU A 185 -8.09 22.75 -10.68
CA GLU A 185 -8.71 24.08 -10.70
C GLU A 185 -10.06 24.08 -10.00
N THR A 186 -10.89 23.09 -10.29
CA THR A 186 -12.20 22.93 -9.64
C THR A 186 -12.05 22.68 -8.13
N ALA A 187 -11.15 21.81 -7.72
CA ALA A 187 -10.89 21.55 -6.30
C ALA A 187 -10.46 22.79 -5.53
N LYS A 188 -9.59 23.63 -6.14
CA LYS A 188 -9.19 24.92 -5.58
C LYS A 188 -10.37 25.87 -5.43
N ALA A 189 -11.25 25.96 -6.42
CA ALA A 189 -12.45 26.79 -6.36
C ALA A 189 -13.41 26.32 -5.25
N LEU A 190 -13.43 25.01 -4.95
CA LEU A 190 -14.20 24.42 -3.85
C LEU A 190 -13.48 24.56 -2.48
N GLY A 191 -12.28 25.13 -2.44
CA GLY A 191 -11.53 25.42 -1.22
C GLY A 191 -10.57 24.33 -0.76
N ALA A 192 -10.26 23.34 -1.59
CA ALA A 192 -9.18 22.40 -1.36
C ALA A 192 -7.83 22.97 -1.83
N ARG A 193 -6.76 22.53 -1.20
CA ARG A 193 -5.41 22.69 -1.73
C ARG A 193 -5.06 21.44 -2.53
N ALA A 194 -4.53 21.61 -3.74
CA ALA A 194 -4.11 20.51 -4.59
C ALA A 194 -2.59 20.45 -4.70
N ILE A 195 -2.01 19.26 -4.51
CA ILE A 195 -0.58 19.00 -4.64
C ILE A 195 -0.40 17.94 -5.72
N PRO A 196 0.17 18.30 -6.90
CA PRO A 196 0.57 17.31 -7.88
C PRO A 196 1.53 16.28 -7.27
N LEU A 197 1.31 15.00 -7.56
CA LEU A 197 2.18 13.94 -7.10
C LEU A 197 3.27 13.67 -8.14
N ASN A 198 4.50 13.50 -7.66
CA ASN A 198 5.62 13.10 -8.50
C ASN A 198 5.56 11.58 -8.74
N VAL A 199 4.68 11.17 -9.64
CA VAL A 199 4.49 9.77 -10.04
C VAL A 199 4.66 9.61 -11.53
N SER A 200 5.07 8.43 -11.94
CA SER A 200 5.38 8.12 -13.34
C SER A 200 4.17 7.65 -14.15
N ALA A 201 3.02 7.37 -13.49
CA ALA A 201 1.80 6.89 -14.12
C ALA A 201 0.55 7.27 -13.28
N PRO A 202 -0.64 7.36 -13.91
CA PRO A 202 -1.90 7.65 -13.22
C PRO A 202 -2.48 6.36 -12.62
N PHE A 203 -2.03 5.98 -11.42
CA PHE A 203 -2.46 4.76 -10.75
C PHE A 203 -3.94 4.81 -10.36
N HIS A 204 -4.56 3.64 -10.20
CA HIS A 204 -5.93 3.47 -9.69
C HIS A 204 -7.01 4.22 -10.51
N CYS A 205 -6.87 4.20 -11.83
CA CYS A 205 -7.85 4.77 -12.76
C CYS A 205 -8.01 3.84 -14.00
N PRO A 206 -9.06 4.05 -14.84
CA PRO A 206 -9.30 3.21 -16.01
C PRO A 206 -8.13 3.12 -17.01
N LEU A 207 -7.24 4.12 -17.04
CA LEU A 207 -6.05 4.10 -17.90
C LEU A 207 -5.05 2.99 -17.54
N MET A 208 -5.19 2.39 -16.35
CA MET A 208 -4.39 1.25 -15.91
C MET A 208 -4.93 -0.11 -16.40
N GLN A 209 -5.97 -0.14 -17.24
CA GLN A 209 -6.54 -1.40 -17.73
C GLN A 209 -5.50 -2.35 -18.35
N PRO A 210 -4.53 -1.89 -19.18
CA PRO A 210 -3.50 -2.80 -19.70
C PRO A 210 -2.68 -3.47 -18.58
N ALA A 211 -2.41 -2.77 -17.49
CA ALA A 211 -1.71 -3.35 -16.34
C ALA A 211 -2.62 -4.34 -15.57
N ALA A 212 -3.91 -4.07 -15.48
CA ALA A 212 -4.88 -5.01 -14.88
C ALA A 212 -4.95 -6.32 -15.67
N ASP A 213 -4.92 -6.26 -17.00
CA ASP A 213 -4.94 -7.45 -17.86
C ASP A 213 -3.66 -8.30 -17.70
N GLU A 214 -2.49 -7.66 -17.61
CA GLU A 214 -1.23 -8.37 -17.30
C GLU A 214 -1.27 -9.00 -15.91
N MET A 215 -1.78 -8.28 -14.91
CA MET A 215 -1.89 -8.80 -13.55
C MET A 215 -2.91 -9.92 -13.44
N ALA A 216 -4.01 -9.89 -14.22
CA ALA A 216 -4.97 -10.98 -14.28
C ALA A 216 -4.31 -12.29 -14.75
N ALA A 217 -3.49 -12.23 -15.79
CA ALA A 217 -2.75 -13.39 -16.29
C ALA A 217 -1.72 -13.92 -15.26
N ALA A 218 -0.98 -13.01 -14.61
CA ALA A 218 0.01 -13.38 -13.61
C ALA A 218 -0.63 -13.99 -12.36
N LEU A 219 -1.72 -13.39 -11.85
CA LEU A 219 -2.44 -13.86 -10.68
C LEU A 219 -3.16 -15.19 -10.93
N ALA A 220 -3.62 -15.44 -12.18
CA ALA A 220 -4.21 -16.74 -12.54
C ALA A 220 -3.22 -17.90 -12.42
N SER A 221 -1.93 -17.64 -12.64
CA SER A 221 -0.86 -18.64 -12.52
C SER A 221 -0.18 -18.67 -11.15
N ALA A 222 -0.41 -17.67 -10.30
CA ALA A 222 0.17 -17.62 -8.97
C ALA A 222 -0.48 -18.64 -8.01
N ASN A 223 0.35 -19.22 -7.14
CA ASN A 223 -0.14 -20.09 -6.06
C ASN A 223 -0.67 -19.22 -4.89
N LEU A 224 -1.83 -18.60 -5.10
CA LEU A 224 -2.53 -17.84 -4.08
C LEU A 224 -3.52 -18.76 -3.35
N ILE A 225 -3.35 -18.88 -2.05
CA ILE A 225 -4.19 -19.69 -1.15
C ILE A 225 -4.95 -18.81 -0.16
N ALA A 226 -5.87 -19.37 0.60
CA ALA A 226 -6.58 -18.65 1.65
C ALA A 226 -5.61 -18.10 2.70
N PRO A 227 -5.71 -16.81 3.07
CA PRO A 227 -4.89 -16.22 4.13
C PRO A 227 -5.27 -16.77 5.50
N SER A 228 -4.29 -16.89 6.41
CA SER A 228 -4.52 -17.34 7.80
C SER A 228 -5.28 -16.29 8.62
N VAL A 229 -5.19 -15.02 8.22
CA VAL A 229 -5.88 -13.88 8.82
C VAL A 229 -6.64 -13.13 7.72
N PRO A 230 -7.92 -12.74 7.93
CA PRO A 230 -8.68 -12.01 6.92
C PRO A 230 -7.97 -10.74 6.43
N VAL A 231 -7.91 -10.55 5.12
CA VAL A 231 -7.35 -9.36 4.48
C VAL A 231 -8.47 -8.38 4.17
N VAL A 232 -8.36 -7.13 4.61
CA VAL A 232 -9.34 -6.09 4.25
C VAL A 232 -8.97 -5.53 2.88
N ALA A 233 -9.76 -5.87 1.86
CA ALA A 233 -9.49 -5.54 0.47
C ALA A 233 -9.74 -4.06 0.14
N ASN A 234 -8.85 -3.45 -0.64
CA ASN A 234 -8.90 -2.01 -0.95
C ASN A 234 -10.16 -1.58 -1.71
N VAL A 235 -10.66 -2.41 -2.63
CA VAL A 235 -11.77 -2.03 -3.51
C VAL A 235 -13.15 -2.25 -2.88
N THR A 236 -13.26 -3.15 -1.91
CA THR A 236 -14.52 -3.44 -1.20
C THR A 236 -14.58 -2.80 0.19
N ALA A 237 -13.42 -2.48 0.79
CA ALA A 237 -13.28 -2.07 2.18
C ALA A 237 -13.90 -3.09 3.16
N ARG A 238 -13.81 -4.38 2.85
CA ARG A 238 -14.34 -5.50 3.63
C ARG A 238 -13.31 -6.62 3.77
N PRO A 239 -13.37 -7.41 4.86
CA PRO A 239 -12.50 -8.56 5.05
C PRO A 239 -12.82 -9.65 4.03
N GLU A 240 -11.77 -10.33 3.57
CA GLU A 240 -11.85 -11.42 2.61
C GLU A 240 -10.89 -12.55 3.01
N THR A 241 -11.32 -13.79 2.80
CA THR A 241 -10.55 -15.00 3.06
C THR A 241 -10.55 -15.98 1.89
N ASP A 242 -11.47 -15.81 0.93
CA ASP A 242 -11.56 -16.69 -0.24
C ASP A 242 -10.50 -16.31 -1.29
N ALA A 243 -9.64 -17.28 -1.63
CA ALA A 243 -8.50 -17.06 -2.52
C ALA A 243 -8.91 -16.59 -3.93
N ASP A 244 -10.00 -17.11 -4.48
CA ASP A 244 -10.46 -16.74 -5.83
C ASP A 244 -11.07 -15.35 -5.85
N THR A 245 -11.80 -15.00 -4.81
CA THR A 245 -12.30 -13.64 -4.59
C THR A 245 -11.15 -12.65 -4.44
N ILE A 246 -10.15 -12.95 -3.60
CA ILE A 246 -8.94 -12.12 -3.42
C ILE A 246 -8.24 -11.91 -4.76
N ARG A 247 -8.03 -12.98 -5.55
CA ARG A 247 -7.41 -12.90 -6.88
C ARG A 247 -8.14 -11.90 -7.79
N ARG A 248 -9.46 -11.97 -7.85
CA ARG A 248 -10.30 -11.05 -8.62
C ARG A 248 -10.18 -9.62 -8.11
N LEU A 249 -10.25 -9.42 -6.79
CA LEU A 249 -10.16 -8.09 -6.17
C LEU A 249 -8.79 -7.44 -6.37
N LEU A 250 -7.69 -8.20 -6.40
CA LEU A 250 -6.36 -7.69 -6.73
C LEU A 250 -6.26 -7.18 -8.18
N VAL A 251 -6.96 -7.81 -9.11
CA VAL A 251 -7.06 -7.31 -10.50
C VAL A 251 -7.87 -6.02 -10.54
N GLU A 252 -9.05 -6.00 -9.91
CA GLU A 252 -9.90 -4.81 -9.83
C GLU A 252 -9.18 -3.62 -9.16
N GLN A 253 -8.30 -3.90 -8.18
CA GLN A 253 -7.54 -2.88 -7.46
C GLN A 253 -6.62 -2.07 -8.38
N VAL A 254 -6.12 -2.63 -9.49
CA VAL A 254 -5.20 -1.93 -10.41
C VAL A 254 -5.85 -0.69 -11.01
N THR A 255 -7.13 -0.76 -11.35
CA THR A 255 -7.93 0.34 -11.92
C THR A 255 -8.88 0.98 -10.92
N GLY A 256 -9.12 0.32 -9.77
CA GLY A 256 -10.11 0.68 -8.79
C GLY A 256 -9.59 1.63 -7.70
N ARG A 257 -10.52 2.34 -7.07
CA ARG A 257 -10.24 3.21 -5.92
C ARG A 257 -9.72 2.42 -4.73
N VAL A 258 -8.66 2.91 -4.11
CA VAL A 258 -8.25 2.48 -2.77
C VAL A 258 -9.17 3.14 -1.74
N ARG A 259 -10.10 2.39 -1.18
CA ARG A 259 -11.11 2.83 -0.19
C ARG A 259 -10.54 2.74 1.22
N TRP A 260 -9.37 3.39 1.43
CA TRP A 260 -8.60 3.24 2.66
C TRP A 260 -9.35 3.75 3.90
N ARG A 261 -9.94 4.94 3.80
CA ARG A 261 -10.74 5.51 4.89
C ARG A 261 -11.87 4.58 5.31
N GLU A 262 -12.60 4.02 4.35
CA GLU A 262 -13.69 3.08 4.64
C GLU A 262 -13.18 1.77 5.26
N SER A 263 -12.03 1.25 4.78
CA SER A 263 -11.39 0.06 5.35
C SER A 263 -11.03 0.27 6.82
N MET A 264 -10.42 1.41 7.14
CA MET A 264 -10.04 1.76 8.51
C MET A 264 -11.27 1.97 9.41
N MET A 265 -12.29 2.67 8.89
CA MET A 265 -13.56 2.89 9.62
C MET A 265 -14.26 1.56 9.92
N TRP A 266 -14.31 0.66 8.93
CA TRP A 266 -14.90 -0.65 9.12
C TRP A 266 -14.14 -1.47 10.19
N MET A 267 -12.80 -1.50 10.12
CA MET A 267 -11.98 -2.21 11.11
C MET A 267 -12.17 -1.65 12.52
N ALA A 268 -12.19 -0.32 12.68
CA ALA A 268 -12.38 0.32 13.98
C ALA A 268 -13.80 0.14 14.54
N GLY A 269 -14.81 0.16 13.66
CA GLY A 269 -16.23 0.03 14.02
C GLY A 269 -16.66 -1.44 14.13
N GLU A 270 -17.14 -2.00 13.02
CA GLU A 270 -17.67 -3.37 12.96
C GLU A 270 -16.59 -4.42 13.27
N GLY A 271 -15.34 -4.20 12.88
CA GLY A 271 -14.20 -5.09 13.18
C GLY A 271 -13.73 -5.04 14.63
N GLY A 272 -14.13 -4.03 15.39
CA GLY A 272 -13.77 -3.88 16.81
C GLY A 272 -12.27 -3.70 17.07
N VAL A 273 -11.51 -3.22 16.09
CA VAL A 273 -10.06 -3.00 16.20
C VAL A 273 -9.78 -1.82 17.13
N THR A 274 -8.97 -2.07 18.15
CA THR A 274 -8.56 -1.07 19.15
C THR A 274 -7.07 -0.69 19.04
N ARG A 275 -6.29 -1.42 18.22
CA ARG A 275 -4.88 -1.13 17.98
C ARG A 275 -4.54 -1.38 16.51
N PHE A 276 -4.01 -0.36 15.83
CA PHE A 276 -3.47 -0.42 14.48
C PHE A 276 -1.94 -0.36 14.52
N VAL A 277 -1.28 -1.27 13.82
CA VAL A 277 0.19 -1.35 13.79
C VAL A 277 0.67 -1.35 12.35
N GLU A 278 1.33 -0.28 11.94
CA GLU A 278 1.96 -0.16 10.63
C GLU A 278 3.28 -0.91 10.62
N ILE A 279 3.43 -1.82 9.65
CA ILE A 279 4.54 -2.76 9.55
C ILE A 279 5.44 -2.38 8.38
N GLY A 280 6.64 -1.89 8.66
CA GLY A 280 7.62 -1.58 7.62
C GLY A 280 8.00 -0.10 7.56
N SER A 281 8.35 0.40 6.37
CA SER A 281 8.93 1.73 6.21
C SER A 281 7.93 2.87 6.42
N GLY A 282 8.31 3.85 7.22
CA GLY A 282 7.58 5.10 7.42
C GLY A 282 6.49 5.05 8.50
N LYS A 283 5.61 6.07 8.50
CA LYS A 283 4.53 6.28 9.48
C LYS A 283 3.28 6.87 8.82
N VAL A 284 3.09 6.64 7.52
CA VAL A 284 2.02 7.27 6.74
C VAL A 284 0.66 6.73 7.15
N LEU A 285 0.54 5.40 7.24
CA LEU A 285 -0.72 4.76 7.63
C LEU A 285 -1.06 5.02 9.10
N THR A 286 -0.07 5.05 9.97
CA THR A 286 -0.22 5.46 11.37
C THR A 286 -0.80 6.89 11.48
N GLY A 287 -0.30 7.81 10.65
CA GLY A 287 -0.83 9.17 10.57
C GLY A 287 -2.28 9.25 10.07
N MET A 288 -2.64 8.37 9.12
CA MET A 288 -4.03 8.24 8.64
C MET A 288 -4.94 7.61 9.70
N ALA A 289 -4.47 6.54 10.36
CA ALA A 289 -5.21 5.84 11.41
C ALA A 289 -5.61 6.78 12.55
N LYS A 290 -4.70 7.61 13.05
CA LYS A 290 -4.96 8.61 14.10
C LYS A 290 -6.05 9.62 13.72
N ARG A 291 -6.23 9.91 12.44
CA ARG A 291 -7.27 10.83 11.95
C ARG A 291 -8.61 10.14 11.73
N ILE A 292 -8.60 8.85 11.33
CA ILE A 292 -9.81 8.09 11.00
C ILE A 292 -10.40 7.46 12.26
N ALA A 293 -9.57 6.90 13.12
CA ALA A 293 -9.94 6.17 14.33
C ALA A 293 -9.14 6.70 15.54
N PRO A 294 -9.43 7.93 16.01
CA PRO A 294 -8.64 8.59 17.05
C PRO A 294 -8.69 7.88 18.40
N ASP A 295 -9.71 7.06 18.64
CA ASP A 295 -9.89 6.29 19.88
C ASP A 295 -9.06 5.00 19.89
N ALA A 296 -8.55 4.56 18.73
CA ALA A 296 -7.68 3.40 18.62
C ALA A 296 -6.20 3.79 18.76
N GLU A 297 -5.44 2.94 19.44
CA GLU A 297 -3.99 3.09 19.48
C GLU A 297 -3.39 2.87 18.09
N SER A 298 -2.40 3.69 17.71
CA SER A 298 -1.75 3.60 16.41
C SER A 298 -0.23 3.69 16.55
N LEU A 299 0.47 2.65 16.12
CA LEU A 299 1.92 2.46 16.20
C LEU A 299 2.51 2.24 14.81
N ALA A 300 3.83 2.45 14.67
CA ALA A 300 4.60 2.05 13.50
C ALA A 300 5.83 1.26 13.94
N LEU A 301 6.11 0.14 13.27
CA LEU A 301 7.27 -0.72 13.53
C LEU A 301 8.22 -0.65 12.33
N ASN A 302 9.27 0.12 12.45
CA ASN A 302 10.24 0.28 11.38
C ASN A 302 11.70 0.21 11.87
N THR A 303 11.93 0.19 13.18
CA THR A 303 13.26 0.03 13.81
C THR A 303 13.29 -1.19 14.72
N PRO A 304 14.49 -1.72 15.05
CA PRO A 304 14.62 -2.79 16.05
C PRO A 304 13.96 -2.47 17.39
N GLU A 305 14.09 -1.22 17.84
CA GLU A 305 13.55 -0.76 19.13
C GLU A 305 12.02 -0.74 19.11
N ASP A 306 11.39 -0.31 18.00
CA ASP A 306 9.94 -0.33 17.84
C ASP A 306 9.41 -1.78 17.91
N ILE A 307 10.09 -2.71 17.22
CA ILE A 307 9.71 -4.13 17.17
C ILE A 307 9.83 -4.76 18.55
N GLU A 308 10.93 -4.54 19.26
CA GLU A 308 11.16 -5.06 20.63
C GLU A 308 10.11 -4.50 21.60
N ALA A 309 9.86 -3.19 21.57
CA ALA A 309 8.88 -2.55 22.42
C ALA A 309 7.46 -3.10 22.18
N PHE A 310 7.10 -3.28 20.90
CA PHE A 310 5.81 -3.86 20.55
C PHE A 310 5.68 -5.31 21.03
N ALA A 311 6.68 -6.14 20.79
CA ALA A 311 6.66 -7.54 21.22
C ALA A 311 6.51 -7.66 22.75
N LYS A 312 7.21 -6.83 23.52
CA LYS A 312 7.05 -6.75 24.99
C LYS A 312 5.62 -6.36 25.40
N SER A 313 5.01 -5.40 24.70
CA SER A 313 3.64 -4.94 25.01
C SER A 313 2.54 -5.98 24.75
N LEU A 314 2.86 -7.06 24.02
CA LEU A 314 1.92 -8.17 23.79
C LEU A 314 2.08 -9.30 24.82
N ALA A 315 3.16 -9.30 25.59
CA ALA A 315 3.44 -10.30 26.64
C ALA A 315 2.83 -9.90 28.01
N GLU A 316 2.52 -8.63 28.18
CA GLU A 316 1.83 -8.06 29.35
C GLU A 316 0.31 -8.19 29.22
#